data_3bb9da5d6cf1bdf69dc039565a963f29
#
_entry.id   3bb9da5d6cf1bdf69dc039565a963f29
#
_cell.length_a   1.000
_cell.length_b   1.000
_cell.length_c   1.000
_cell.angle_alpha   90.00
_cell.angle_beta   90.00
_cell.angle_gamma   90.00
#
_symmetry.space_group_name_H-M   'P 1'
#
loop_
_entity.id
_entity.type
_entity.pdbx_description
1 polymer ?
#
loop_
_entity_poly.entity_id
_entity_poly.type
_entity_poly.pdbx_seq_one_letter_code
_entity_poly.pdbx_strand_id
1 'polypeptide(L)'
;FYALPQSPQQYKQLLMVAGFERYFQFAKCFRDEDPRADRAYGEFTQLDIEMSFVTQEDILQLTEKMFTSLVKEIFPEKKIQQTPWPRISHSEAQKKYGSDKPDLRKDKKDPNELAFAWTLDFPLFNKQSKEDYFHGSGNAQFAPSHHMFTSPHPDDVHLLDKDPLKVRGLQHDLVLNGFEVG
;
A
#
# COMPACT_ATOMS: atom_id res chain seq x y z
N PHE A 1 11.60 24.85 -17.11
CA PHE A 1 11.52 23.56 -16.41
C PHE A 1 10.06 23.16 -16.27
N TYR A 2 9.73 21.91 -16.58
CA TYR A 2 8.40 21.33 -16.38
C TYR A 2 8.50 20.33 -15.24
N ALA A 3 7.58 20.40 -14.27
CA ALA A 3 7.47 19.39 -13.24
C ALA A 3 6.86 18.10 -13.83
N LEU A 4 7.50 16.97 -13.58
CA LEU A 4 6.95 15.66 -13.95
C LEU A 4 5.96 15.20 -12.89
N PRO A 5 4.86 14.50 -13.26
CA PRO A 5 3.86 14.05 -12.31
C PRO A 5 4.42 12.92 -11.42
N GLN A 6 4.27 13.07 -10.11
CA GLN A 6 4.63 12.03 -9.15
C GLN A 6 3.55 10.95 -9.02
N SER A 7 2.28 11.33 -9.25
CA SER A 7 1.11 10.45 -9.22
C SER A 7 -0.08 11.15 -9.89
N PRO A 8 -1.16 10.42 -10.27
CA PRO A 8 -2.38 11.01 -10.82
C PRO A 8 -3.32 11.56 -9.72
N GLN A 9 -2.85 11.77 -8.49
CA GLN A 9 -3.66 12.06 -7.31
C GLN A 9 -4.61 13.24 -7.47
N GLN A 10 -4.18 14.36 -8.06
CA GLN A 10 -5.02 15.54 -8.22
C GLN A 10 -6.18 15.27 -9.19
N TYR A 11 -5.92 14.62 -10.31
CA TYR A 11 -6.94 14.32 -11.32
C TYR A 11 -7.97 13.33 -10.80
N LYS A 12 -7.56 12.26 -10.13
CA LYS A 12 -8.50 11.28 -9.60
C LYS A 12 -9.40 11.87 -8.51
N GLN A 13 -8.87 12.74 -7.64
CA GLN A 13 -9.68 13.45 -6.66
C GLN A 13 -10.74 14.35 -7.32
N LEU A 14 -10.37 15.10 -8.36
CA LEU A 14 -11.31 15.92 -9.12
C LEU A 14 -12.43 15.08 -9.77
N LEU A 15 -12.08 13.91 -10.30
CA LEU A 15 -13.07 12.99 -10.89
C LEU A 15 -14.03 12.45 -9.82
N MET A 16 -13.53 12.07 -8.64
CA MET A 16 -14.38 11.62 -7.53
C MET A 16 -15.32 12.75 -7.06
N VAL A 17 -14.80 13.98 -6.92
CA VAL A 17 -15.62 15.16 -6.57
C VAL A 17 -16.67 15.46 -7.65
N ALA A 18 -16.37 15.22 -8.93
CA ALA A 18 -17.30 15.35 -10.05
C ALA A 18 -18.36 14.25 -10.11
N GLY A 19 -18.32 13.26 -9.21
CA GLY A 19 -19.33 12.20 -9.09
C GLY A 19 -19.01 10.92 -9.87
N PHE A 20 -17.81 10.74 -10.35
CA PHE A 20 -17.37 9.45 -10.88
C PHE A 20 -17.19 8.47 -9.73
N GLU A 21 -17.90 7.35 -9.76
CA GLU A 21 -17.84 6.36 -8.67
C GLU A 21 -16.71 5.37 -8.81
N ARG A 22 -16.19 5.18 -10.03
CA ARG A 22 -15.11 4.24 -10.33
C ARG A 22 -14.19 4.83 -11.39
N TYR A 23 -12.91 4.74 -11.10
CA TYR A 23 -11.86 5.25 -11.98
C TYR A 23 -10.69 4.29 -11.97
N PHE A 24 -10.03 4.12 -13.10
CA PHE A 24 -8.69 3.55 -13.15
C PHE A 24 -7.87 4.18 -14.28
N GLN A 25 -6.56 4.14 -14.10
CA GLN A 25 -5.60 4.65 -15.09
C GLN A 25 -4.28 3.88 -14.99
N PHE A 26 -3.65 3.65 -16.12
CA PHE A 26 -2.22 3.34 -16.18
C PHE A 26 -1.46 4.66 -16.28
N ALA A 27 -0.96 5.14 -15.16
CA ALA A 27 -0.33 6.45 -15.05
C ALA A 27 1.19 6.35 -15.05
N LYS A 28 1.85 7.14 -15.90
CA LYS A 28 3.30 7.35 -15.79
C LYS A 28 3.61 8.25 -14.62
N CYS A 29 4.46 7.78 -13.72
CA CYS A 29 4.86 8.47 -12.51
C CYS A 29 6.37 8.62 -12.46
N PHE A 30 6.81 9.73 -11.87
CA PHE A 30 8.23 10.08 -11.77
C PHE A 30 8.53 10.48 -10.33
N ARG A 31 9.45 9.75 -9.69
CA ARG A 31 9.88 10.02 -8.31
C ARG A 31 11.38 9.99 -8.22
N ASP A 32 11.94 10.98 -7.55
CA ASP A 32 13.37 11.03 -7.21
C ASP A 32 13.55 10.29 -5.87
N GLU A 33 13.68 8.97 -5.97
CA GLU A 33 13.86 8.07 -4.83
C GLU A 33 15.15 7.27 -5.02
N ASP A 34 15.74 6.87 -3.90
CA ASP A 34 16.90 5.99 -3.93
C ASP A 34 16.56 4.67 -4.60
N PRO A 35 17.42 4.15 -5.50
CA PRO A 35 17.19 2.88 -6.16
C PRO A 35 17.17 1.75 -5.13
N ARG A 36 16.09 0.96 -5.14
CA ARG A 36 15.92 -0.23 -4.30
C ARG A 36 15.65 -1.43 -5.18
N ALA A 37 15.90 -2.63 -4.66
CA ALA A 37 15.64 -3.87 -5.39
C ALA A 37 14.15 -4.07 -5.74
N ASP A 38 13.24 -3.46 -4.99
CA ASP A 38 11.79 -3.56 -5.09
C ASP A 38 11.13 -2.34 -5.77
N ARG A 39 11.92 -1.36 -6.24
CA ARG A 39 11.38 -0.13 -6.83
C ARG A 39 12.09 0.25 -8.12
N ALA A 40 11.32 0.66 -9.13
CA ALA A 40 11.86 1.23 -10.34
C ALA A 40 12.55 2.57 -10.07
N TYR A 41 13.64 2.83 -10.79
CA TYR A 41 14.38 4.08 -10.70
C TYR A 41 13.72 5.17 -11.56
N GLY A 42 13.31 6.24 -10.90
CA GLY A 42 12.85 7.47 -11.54
C GLY A 42 11.48 7.38 -12.21
N GLU A 43 11.32 6.65 -13.32
CA GLU A 43 10.06 6.49 -14.04
C GLU A 43 9.47 5.10 -13.79
N PHE A 44 8.16 5.05 -13.49
CA PHE A 44 7.41 3.79 -13.38
C PHE A 44 5.94 4.02 -13.76
N THR A 45 5.22 2.93 -14.01
CA THR A 45 3.79 2.97 -14.33
C THR A 45 2.99 2.42 -13.16
N GLN A 46 2.01 3.21 -12.68
CA GLN A 46 1.04 2.75 -11.69
C GLN A 46 -0.25 2.32 -12.40
N LEU A 47 -0.80 1.18 -11.99
CA LEU A 47 -2.24 0.95 -12.13
C LEU A 47 -2.90 1.63 -10.93
N ASP A 48 -3.51 2.78 -11.18
CA ASP A 48 -4.18 3.58 -10.17
C ASP A 48 -5.69 3.33 -10.24
N ILE A 49 -6.30 3.02 -9.11
CA ILE A 49 -7.74 2.69 -9.00
C ILE A 49 -8.34 3.52 -7.88
N GLU A 50 -9.48 4.16 -8.15
CA GLU A 50 -10.29 4.86 -7.16
C GLU A 50 -11.74 4.39 -7.21
N MET A 51 -12.34 4.23 -6.04
CA MET A 51 -13.74 3.82 -5.93
C MET A 51 -14.42 4.56 -4.79
N SER A 52 -15.64 5.04 -5.04
CA SER A 52 -16.51 5.64 -4.04
C SER A 52 -17.39 4.59 -3.37
N PHE A 53 -17.83 4.86 -2.12
CA PHE A 53 -18.79 4.05 -1.37
C PHE A 53 -18.31 2.60 -1.11
N VAL A 54 -17.02 2.41 -0.92
CA VAL A 54 -16.38 1.12 -0.65
C VAL A 54 -15.67 1.13 0.69
N THR A 55 -15.52 -0.05 1.25
CA THR A 55 -14.70 -0.32 2.43
C THR A 55 -13.29 -0.78 2.03
N GLN A 56 -12.37 -0.85 2.99
CA GLN A 56 -11.06 -1.47 2.78
C GLN A 56 -11.22 -2.89 2.22
N GLU A 57 -12.13 -3.68 2.81
CA GLU A 57 -12.35 -5.06 2.40
C GLU A 57 -12.78 -5.19 0.93
N ASP A 58 -13.62 -4.28 0.44
CA ASP A 58 -14.03 -4.28 -0.98
C ASP A 58 -12.83 -4.08 -1.91
N ILE A 59 -11.89 -3.22 -1.54
CA ILE A 59 -10.65 -2.99 -2.30
C ILE A 59 -9.74 -4.21 -2.26
N LEU A 60 -9.55 -4.81 -1.08
CA LEU A 60 -8.73 -6.02 -0.94
C LEU A 60 -9.28 -7.16 -1.81
N GLN A 61 -10.59 -7.41 -1.76
CA GLN A 61 -11.24 -8.46 -2.55
C GLN A 61 -11.18 -8.18 -4.06
N LEU A 62 -11.39 -6.95 -4.49
CA LEU A 62 -11.27 -6.56 -5.90
C LEU A 62 -9.87 -6.84 -6.42
N THR A 63 -8.85 -6.40 -5.69
CA THR A 63 -7.45 -6.56 -6.05
C THR A 63 -7.04 -8.04 -6.06
N GLU A 64 -7.45 -8.80 -5.05
CA GLU A 64 -7.19 -10.24 -4.98
C GLU A 64 -7.80 -10.99 -6.17
N LYS A 65 -9.06 -10.69 -6.50
CA LYS A 65 -9.73 -11.27 -7.66
C LYS A 65 -9.04 -10.89 -8.97
N MET A 66 -8.68 -9.63 -9.13
CA MET A 66 -8.00 -9.11 -10.33
C MET A 66 -6.66 -9.82 -10.56
N PHE A 67 -5.77 -9.83 -9.56
CA PHE A 67 -4.46 -10.46 -9.71
C PHE A 67 -4.54 -11.98 -9.82
N THR A 68 -5.49 -12.61 -9.12
CA THR A 68 -5.73 -14.06 -9.26
C THR A 68 -6.13 -14.42 -10.70
N SER A 69 -7.03 -13.65 -11.32
CA SER A 69 -7.42 -13.86 -12.72
C SER A 69 -6.27 -13.59 -13.66
N LEU A 70 -5.55 -12.47 -13.47
CA LEU A 70 -4.39 -12.10 -14.27
C LEU A 70 -3.30 -13.20 -14.26
N VAL A 71 -2.98 -13.72 -13.09
CA VAL A 71 -1.99 -14.81 -12.98
C VAL A 71 -2.46 -16.05 -13.73
N LYS A 72 -3.72 -16.46 -13.54
CA LYS A 72 -4.27 -17.65 -14.20
C LYS A 72 -4.31 -17.55 -15.72
N GLU A 73 -4.59 -16.35 -16.25
CA GLU A 73 -4.77 -16.14 -17.69
C GLU A 73 -3.44 -15.90 -18.42
N ILE A 74 -2.52 -15.18 -17.80
CA ILE A 74 -1.28 -14.73 -18.46
C ILE A 74 -0.08 -15.60 -18.09
N PHE A 75 -0.07 -16.14 -16.87
CA PHE A 75 1.03 -16.92 -16.32
C PHE A 75 0.55 -18.29 -15.81
N PRO A 76 0.00 -19.17 -16.67
CA PRO A 76 -0.61 -20.43 -16.26
C PRO A 76 0.38 -21.41 -15.59
N GLU A 77 1.69 -21.20 -15.79
CA GLU A 77 2.75 -21.98 -15.14
C GLU A 77 2.97 -21.56 -13.68
N LYS A 78 2.53 -20.36 -13.28
CA LYS A 78 2.67 -19.85 -11.91
C LYS A 78 1.59 -20.41 -11.00
N LYS A 79 1.96 -20.62 -9.75
CA LYS A 79 1.09 -21.19 -8.72
C LYS A 79 0.89 -20.22 -7.58
N ILE A 80 -0.31 -19.70 -7.44
CA ILE A 80 -0.68 -18.93 -6.25
C ILE A 80 -0.75 -19.92 -5.08
N GLN A 81 0.05 -19.64 -4.04
CA GLN A 81 0.23 -20.54 -2.90
C GLN A 81 -1.06 -20.76 -2.10
N GLN A 82 -1.83 -19.71 -1.91
CA GLN A 82 -3.04 -19.71 -1.09
C GLN A 82 -4.07 -18.69 -1.60
N THR A 83 -5.35 -19.09 -1.57
CA THR A 83 -6.49 -18.21 -1.81
C THR A 83 -7.59 -18.59 -0.79
N PRO A 84 -8.20 -17.65 -0.06
CA PRO A 84 -7.88 -16.21 -0.01
C PRO A 84 -6.47 -15.93 0.49
N TRP A 85 -5.91 -14.76 0.10
CA TRP A 85 -4.56 -14.38 0.49
C TRP A 85 -4.47 -14.12 1.99
N PRO A 86 -3.35 -14.52 2.65
CA PRO A 86 -3.14 -14.22 4.05
C PRO A 86 -3.21 -12.73 4.34
N ARG A 87 -3.83 -12.38 5.47
CA ARG A 87 -3.86 -11.05 6.04
C ARG A 87 -3.05 -11.05 7.32
N ILE A 88 -2.04 -10.21 7.39
CA ILE A 88 -1.08 -10.16 8.49
C ILE A 88 -1.04 -8.72 8.98
N SER A 89 -1.17 -8.51 10.28
CA SER A 89 -0.99 -7.17 10.83
C SER A 89 0.47 -6.74 10.73
N HIS A 90 0.71 -5.45 10.55
CA HIS A 90 2.06 -4.87 10.52
C HIS A 90 2.89 -5.31 11.75
N SER A 91 2.29 -5.27 12.94
CA SER A 91 2.96 -5.67 14.17
C SER A 91 3.35 -7.16 14.19
N GLU A 92 2.48 -8.03 13.65
CA GLU A 92 2.78 -9.47 13.51
C GLU A 92 3.86 -9.71 12.47
N ALA A 93 3.79 -9.03 11.32
CA ALA A 93 4.79 -9.13 10.26
C ALA A 93 6.18 -8.74 10.78
N GLN A 94 6.28 -7.61 11.47
CA GLN A 94 7.53 -7.15 12.09
C GLN A 94 8.05 -8.15 13.14
N LYS A 95 7.18 -8.64 14.02
CA LYS A 95 7.58 -9.57 15.08
C LYS A 95 8.06 -10.92 14.55
N LYS A 96 7.38 -11.46 13.54
CA LYS A 96 7.61 -12.82 13.04
C LYS A 96 8.67 -12.89 11.94
N TYR A 97 8.72 -11.87 11.08
CA TYR A 97 9.57 -11.88 9.89
C TYR A 97 10.63 -10.78 9.89
N GLY A 98 10.57 -9.83 10.84
CA GLY A 98 11.47 -8.68 10.90
C GLY A 98 11.26 -7.67 9.76
N SER A 99 10.12 -7.73 9.09
CA SER A 99 9.79 -6.91 7.92
C SER A 99 8.28 -6.82 7.78
N ASP A 100 7.79 -5.73 7.24
CA ASP A 100 6.41 -5.53 6.78
C ASP A 100 6.10 -6.21 5.44
N LYS A 101 7.13 -6.74 4.76
CA LYS A 101 7.06 -7.43 3.46
C LYS A 101 7.50 -8.90 3.61
N PRO A 102 6.69 -9.76 4.25
CA PRO A 102 7.08 -11.14 4.50
C PRO A 102 7.12 -11.98 3.21
N ASP A 103 8.19 -12.76 3.04
CA ASP A 103 8.24 -13.81 2.02
C ASP A 103 7.64 -15.10 2.58
N LEU A 104 6.42 -15.41 2.16
CA LEU A 104 5.64 -16.55 2.64
C LEU A 104 5.81 -17.82 1.81
N ARG A 105 6.67 -17.82 0.78
CA ARG A 105 6.90 -19.02 -0.04
C ARG A 105 7.36 -20.19 0.81
N LYS A 106 6.88 -21.39 0.47
CA LYS A 106 7.33 -22.65 1.05
C LYS A 106 8.69 -23.05 0.47
N ASP A 107 8.85 -22.86 -0.84
CA ASP A 107 10.13 -23.03 -1.52
C ASP A 107 10.56 -21.71 -2.16
N LYS A 108 11.48 -21.02 -1.51
CA LYS A 108 12.02 -19.75 -1.99
C LYS A 108 12.85 -19.88 -3.28
N LYS A 109 13.17 -21.10 -3.71
CA LYS A 109 13.90 -21.39 -4.95
C LYS A 109 12.97 -21.68 -6.12
N ASP A 110 11.69 -21.99 -5.88
CA ASP A 110 10.73 -22.19 -6.96
C ASP A 110 10.32 -20.83 -7.54
N PRO A 111 10.70 -20.52 -8.80
CA PRO A 111 10.33 -19.26 -9.45
C PRO A 111 8.85 -19.21 -9.82
N ASN A 112 8.14 -20.33 -9.73
CA ASN A 112 6.73 -20.43 -10.10
C ASN A 112 5.80 -20.29 -8.88
N GLU A 113 6.31 -20.32 -7.65
CA GLU A 113 5.52 -20.12 -6.46
C GLU A 113 5.28 -18.62 -6.21
N LEU A 114 4.00 -18.22 -6.20
CA LEU A 114 3.55 -16.86 -5.90
C LEU A 114 2.85 -16.85 -4.55
N ALA A 115 3.50 -16.29 -3.54
CA ALA A 115 2.97 -16.13 -2.20
C ALA A 115 2.53 -14.67 -1.98
N PHE A 116 1.29 -14.38 -2.36
CA PHE A 116 0.66 -13.10 -2.07
C PHE A 116 0.26 -13.00 -0.60
N ALA A 117 0.36 -11.81 -0.05
CA ALA A 117 -0.15 -11.47 1.29
C ALA A 117 -0.55 -9.99 1.37
N TRP A 118 -1.45 -9.69 2.28
CA TRP A 118 -1.77 -8.35 2.70
C TRP A 118 -1.08 -8.04 4.02
N THR A 119 -0.36 -6.93 4.09
CA THR A 119 0.06 -6.34 5.37
C THR A 119 -0.89 -5.21 5.71
N LEU A 120 -1.54 -5.31 6.87
CA LEU A 120 -2.60 -4.45 7.34
C LEU A 120 -2.25 -3.81 8.69
N ASP A 121 -3.12 -2.95 9.20
CA ASP A 121 -3.03 -2.41 10.56
C ASP A 121 -1.71 -1.66 10.83
N PHE A 122 -1.23 -0.92 9.84
CA PHE A 122 -0.09 -0.05 10.01
C PHE A 122 -0.40 1.05 11.04
N PRO A 123 0.60 1.55 11.78
CA PRO A 123 0.39 2.75 12.59
C PRO A 123 -0.02 3.92 11.70
N LEU A 124 -1.02 4.70 12.13
CA LEU A 124 -1.44 5.90 11.39
C LEU A 124 -0.39 7.00 11.49
N PHE A 125 0.24 7.11 12.67
CA PHE A 125 1.26 8.12 12.97
C PHE A 125 2.54 7.50 13.52
N ASN A 126 3.66 8.11 13.17
CA ASN A 126 4.97 7.87 13.77
C ASN A 126 5.42 9.10 14.56
N LYS A 127 6.33 8.92 15.51
CA LYS A 127 7.04 10.05 16.10
C LYS A 127 7.85 10.73 15.01
N GLN A 128 7.76 12.05 14.94
CA GLN A 128 8.57 12.80 13.99
C GLN A 128 10.07 12.63 14.30
N SER A 129 10.81 12.23 13.29
CA SER A 129 12.28 12.21 13.33
C SER A 129 12.85 13.52 12.76
N LYS A 130 14.16 13.75 12.92
CA LYS A 130 14.82 14.90 12.29
C LYS A 130 14.84 14.82 10.76
N GLU A 131 14.68 13.61 10.22
CA GLU A 131 14.64 13.33 8.78
C GLU A 131 13.28 13.72 8.18
N ASP A 132 12.20 13.68 8.99
CA ASP A 132 10.85 14.07 8.59
C ASP A 132 10.64 15.61 8.54
N TYR A 133 11.69 16.40 8.76
CA TYR A 133 11.65 17.86 8.81
C TYR A 133 11.06 18.51 7.55
N PHE A 134 11.20 17.86 6.40
CA PHE A 134 10.68 18.34 5.13
C PHE A 134 9.14 18.26 5.00
N HIS A 135 8.48 17.45 5.82
CA HIS A 135 7.04 17.21 5.75
C HIS A 135 6.23 17.93 6.82
N GLY A 136 6.89 18.73 7.66
CA GLY A 136 6.24 19.49 8.73
C GLY A 136 6.99 20.76 9.10
N SER A 137 6.38 21.58 9.96
CA SER A 137 6.99 22.81 10.47
C SER A 137 8.20 22.63 11.39
N GLY A 138 8.71 21.39 11.52
CA GLY A 138 9.78 21.04 12.45
C GLY A 138 9.35 20.97 13.93
N ASN A 139 8.14 21.38 14.23
CA ASN A 139 7.58 21.42 15.60
C ASN A 139 6.46 20.38 15.83
N ALA A 140 6.10 19.60 14.81
CA ALA A 140 5.11 18.55 14.94
C ALA A 140 5.68 17.39 15.78
N GLN A 141 4.89 16.87 16.71
CA GLN A 141 5.30 15.70 17.52
C GLN A 141 5.14 14.40 16.76
N PHE A 142 4.28 14.38 15.75
CA PHE A 142 3.89 13.21 14.99
C PHE A 142 3.92 13.52 13.49
N ALA A 143 4.26 12.51 12.69
CA ALA A 143 4.14 12.53 11.24
C ALA A 143 3.22 11.38 10.80
N PRO A 144 2.46 11.51 9.69
CA PRO A 144 1.72 10.39 9.14
C PRO A 144 2.70 9.29 8.68
N SER A 145 2.34 8.03 8.94
CA SER A 145 3.19 6.90 8.55
C SER A 145 3.33 6.76 7.04
N HIS A 146 2.22 6.96 6.30
CA HIS A 146 2.16 6.91 4.85
C HIS A 146 1.70 8.25 4.29
N HIS A 147 0.42 8.54 4.36
CA HIS A 147 -0.16 9.73 3.76
C HIS A 147 -1.11 10.43 4.72
N MET A 148 -1.13 11.78 4.69
CA MET A 148 -1.97 12.59 5.58
C MET A 148 -3.48 12.39 5.36
N PHE A 149 -3.91 11.84 4.23
CA PHE A 149 -5.32 11.55 3.95
C PHE A 149 -5.73 10.11 4.27
N THR A 150 -4.84 9.30 4.84
CA THR A 150 -5.19 7.95 5.30
C THR A 150 -6.21 8.01 6.43
N SER A 151 -7.30 7.25 6.31
CA SER A 151 -8.30 7.16 7.35
C SER A 151 -7.82 6.34 8.54
N PRO A 152 -8.16 6.75 9.78
CA PRO A 152 -7.93 5.92 10.95
C PRO A 152 -8.82 4.66 10.91
N HIS A 153 -8.35 3.59 11.54
CA HIS A 153 -9.19 2.41 11.76
C HIS A 153 -10.39 2.80 12.63
N PRO A 154 -11.63 2.39 12.28
CA PRO A 154 -12.84 2.80 13.00
C PRO A 154 -12.82 2.52 14.50
N ASP A 155 -12.24 1.40 14.91
CA ASP A 155 -12.15 1.02 16.33
C ASP A 155 -11.20 1.94 17.13
N ASP A 156 -10.28 2.63 16.48
CA ASP A 156 -9.21 3.40 17.11
C ASP A 156 -9.46 4.92 17.10
N VAL A 157 -10.56 5.38 16.48
CA VAL A 157 -10.90 6.81 16.37
C VAL A 157 -10.88 7.51 17.73
N HIS A 158 -11.33 6.83 18.79
CA HIS A 158 -11.36 7.35 20.15
C HIS A 158 -9.96 7.60 20.78
N LEU A 159 -8.89 7.09 20.13
CA LEU A 159 -7.50 7.27 20.56
C LEU A 159 -6.82 8.47 19.90
N LEU A 160 -7.40 9.08 18.88
CA LEU A 160 -6.78 10.18 18.12
C LEU A 160 -6.31 11.33 19.01
N ASP A 161 -7.12 11.72 19.99
CA ASP A 161 -6.80 12.81 20.92
C ASP A 161 -6.06 12.34 22.18
N LYS A 162 -6.04 11.03 22.46
CA LYS A 162 -5.49 10.49 23.72
C LYS A 162 -4.11 9.87 23.54
N ASP A 163 -3.96 9.06 22.50
CA ASP A 163 -2.72 8.31 22.21
C ASP A 163 -2.60 8.05 20.70
N PRO A 164 -2.31 9.08 19.88
CA PRO A 164 -2.32 8.98 18.43
C PRO A 164 -1.33 7.94 17.88
N LEU A 165 -0.28 7.61 18.64
CA LEU A 165 0.69 6.58 18.21
C LEU A 165 0.14 5.15 18.26
N LYS A 166 -1.00 4.93 18.92
CA LYS A 166 -1.67 3.62 18.95
C LYS A 166 -2.78 3.49 17.93
N VAL A 167 -3.07 4.55 17.19
CA VAL A 167 -4.09 4.53 16.15
C VAL A 167 -3.56 3.78 14.93
N ARG A 168 -4.30 2.76 14.49
CA ARG A 168 -4.05 2.08 13.22
C ARG A 168 -4.67 2.87 12.07
N GLY A 169 -4.04 2.82 10.92
CA GLY A 169 -4.57 3.35 9.68
C GLY A 169 -5.17 2.26 8.80
N LEU A 170 -6.00 2.67 7.83
CA LEU A 170 -6.58 1.77 6.82
C LEU A 170 -5.68 1.54 5.61
N GLN A 171 -4.45 2.08 5.60
CA GLN A 171 -3.47 1.74 4.58
C GLN A 171 -3.08 0.27 4.67
N HIS A 172 -2.71 -0.27 3.53
CA HIS A 172 -2.33 -1.67 3.40
C HIS A 172 -1.36 -1.85 2.24
N ASP A 173 -0.48 -2.81 2.36
CA ASP A 173 0.48 -3.18 1.33
C ASP A 173 0.13 -4.54 0.76
N LEU A 174 0.13 -4.63 -0.57
CA LEU A 174 0.15 -5.90 -1.28
C LEU A 174 1.59 -6.39 -1.38
N VAL A 175 1.84 -7.53 -0.78
CA VAL A 175 3.16 -8.17 -0.77
C VAL A 175 3.15 -9.42 -1.64
N LEU A 176 4.16 -9.56 -2.49
CA LEU A 176 4.41 -10.75 -3.30
C LEU A 176 5.85 -11.22 -3.09
N ASN A 177 6.04 -12.42 -2.56
CA ASN A 177 7.36 -13.05 -2.43
C ASN A 177 8.40 -12.18 -1.69
N GLY A 178 7.97 -11.38 -0.71
CA GLY A 178 8.86 -10.51 0.05
C GLY A 178 9.06 -9.12 -0.55
N PHE A 179 8.34 -8.76 -1.61
CA PHE A 179 8.36 -7.44 -2.24
C PHE A 179 6.99 -6.78 -2.14
N GLU A 180 6.97 -5.49 -1.90
CA GLU A 180 5.78 -4.65 -2.05
C GLU A 180 5.50 -4.44 -3.53
N VAL A 181 4.28 -4.75 -3.94
CA VAL A 181 3.84 -4.63 -5.34
C VAL A 181 2.61 -3.73 -5.50
N GLY A 182 2.08 -3.21 -4.38
CA GLY A 182 0.97 -2.27 -4.36
C GLY A 182 0.53 -1.90 -2.96
#